data_9a1ef32974ce333e2900643d24f1ac40
#
_entry.id   9a1ef32974ce333e2900643d24f1ac40
#
_cell.length_a   1.000
_cell.length_b   1.000
_cell.length_c   1.000
_cell.angle_alpha   90.00
_cell.angle_beta   90.00
_cell.angle_gamma   90.00
#
_symmetry.space_group_name_H-M   'P 1'
#
loop_
_entity.id
_entity.type
_entity.pdbx_description
1 polymer ?
#
loop_
_entity_poly.entity_id
_entity_poly.type
_entity_poly.pdbx_seq_one_letter_code
_entity_poly.pdbx_strand_id
1 'polypeptide(L)' 'MKLTFLGKDSTPNDSPTLYASDRDTFFVQGYAVTDPEALAQMRIPDGETVVEVPRRLMKYLPPEEQQHGEGHS' A
#
# COMPACT_ATOMS: atom_id res chain seq x y z
N MET A 1 -11.48 -13.38 3.95
CA MET A 1 -11.24 -11.91 3.93
C MET A 1 -11.63 -11.40 2.55
N LYS A 2 -12.33 -10.30 2.51
CA LYS A 2 -12.77 -9.71 1.26
C LYS A 2 -11.95 -8.47 0.95
N LEU A 3 -11.52 -8.32 -0.30
CA LEU A 3 -10.77 -7.16 -0.75
C LEU A 3 -11.61 -6.33 -1.71
N THR A 4 -11.51 -5.02 -1.58
CA THR A 4 -12.12 -4.09 -2.50
C THR A 4 -11.03 -3.39 -3.29
N PHE A 5 -11.10 -3.45 -4.60
CA PHE A 5 -10.14 -2.78 -5.49
C PHE A 5 -10.31 -1.26 -5.34
N LEU A 6 -9.20 -0.55 -5.12
CA LEU A 6 -9.22 0.90 -5.01
C LEU A 6 -8.62 1.57 -6.23
N GLY A 7 -7.52 1.06 -6.75
CA GLY A 7 -6.90 1.66 -7.90
C GLY A 7 -5.65 0.93 -8.32
N LYS A 8 -5.21 1.23 -9.52
CA LYS A 8 -4.11 0.53 -10.16
C LYS A 8 -3.38 1.50 -11.07
N ASP A 9 -2.05 1.40 -11.07
CA ASP A 9 -1.22 2.19 -11.97
C ASP A 9 -0.54 1.24 -12.92
N SER A 10 -1.17 1.00 -14.07
CA SER A 10 -0.71 -0.01 -15.02
C SER A 10 0.30 0.56 -16.00
N THR A 11 1.34 -0.21 -16.23
CA THR A 11 2.25 -0.01 -17.37
C THR A 11 2.29 -1.31 -18.14
N PRO A 12 2.94 -1.36 -19.29
CA PRO A 12 2.96 -2.60 -20.07
C PRO A 12 3.46 -3.83 -19.31
N ASN A 13 4.34 -3.63 -18.32
CA ASN A 13 4.97 -4.75 -17.62
C ASN A 13 4.67 -4.77 -16.14
N ASP A 14 3.95 -3.77 -15.60
CA ASP A 14 3.82 -3.60 -14.16
C ASP A 14 2.39 -3.27 -13.79
N SER A 15 1.99 -3.68 -12.60
CA SER A 15 0.62 -3.47 -12.15
C SER A 15 0.56 -3.20 -10.65
N PRO A 16 1.19 -2.11 -10.18
CA PRO A 16 1.00 -1.76 -8.77
C PRO A 16 -0.47 -1.46 -8.52
N THR A 17 -0.99 -2.00 -7.43
CA THR A 17 -2.42 -1.99 -7.16
C THR A 17 -2.67 -1.80 -5.68
N LEU A 18 -3.76 -1.10 -5.37
CA LEU A 18 -4.16 -0.83 -4.01
C LEU A 18 -5.54 -1.42 -3.76
N TYR A 19 -5.68 -2.14 -2.65
CA TYR A 19 -6.93 -2.73 -2.21
C TYR A 19 -7.22 -2.33 -0.78
N ALA A 20 -8.49 -2.22 -0.44
CA ALA A 20 -8.92 -2.15 0.95
C ALA A 20 -9.41 -3.52 1.39
N SER A 21 -9.09 -3.88 2.62
CA SER A 21 -9.61 -5.12 3.19
C SER A 21 -10.88 -4.85 3.99
N ASP A 22 -11.52 -5.92 4.43
CA ASP A 22 -12.66 -5.80 5.33
C ASP A 22 -12.24 -5.81 6.79
N ARG A 23 -10.93 -5.59 7.06
CA ARG A 23 -10.38 -5.57 8.42
C ARG A 23 -9.74 -4.21 8.74
N ASP A 24 -10.15 -3.17 8.02
CA ASP A 24 -9.63 -1.82 8.24
C ASP A 24 -8.14 -1.74 7.96
N THR A 25 -7.68 -2.44 6.91
CA THR A 25 -6.29 -2.41 6.45
C THR A 25 -6.27 -2.26 4.94
N PHE A 26 -5.07 -1.97 4.41
CA PHE A 26 -4.88 -1.89 2.98
C PHE A 26 -3.90 -2.98 2.54
N PHE A 27 -4.12 -3.50 1.35
CA PHE A 27 -3.20 -4.42 0.70
C PHE A 27 -2.58 -3.68 -0.47
N VAL A 28 -1.26 -3.71 -0.56
CA VAL A 28 -0.52 -2.98 -1.58
C VAL A 28 0.28 -3.99 -2.40
N GLN A 29 -0.02 -4.06 -3.68
CA GLN A 29 0.74 -4.86 -4.62
C GLN A 29 1.76 -3.95 -5.27
N GLY A 30 3.02 -4.32 -5.23
CA GLY A 30 4.08 -3.47 -5.76
C GLY A 30 5.28 -4.29 -6.17
N TYR A 31 6.38 -3.61 -6.42
CA TYR A 31 7.61 -4.25 -6.86
C TYR A 31 8.34 -4.83 -5.67
N ALA A 32 8.84 -6.05 -5.80
CA ALA A 32 9.69 -6.64 -4.76
C ALA A 32 10.95 -5.81 -4.63
N VAL A 33 11.31 -5.46 -3.41
CA VAL A 33 12.51 -4.67 -3.16
C VAL A 33 13.71 -5.60 -3.08
N THR A 34 14.65 -5.40 -3.99
CA THR A 34 15.88 -6.22 -4.05
C THR A 34 17.14 -5.38 -3.91
N ASP A 35 17.02 -4.06 -3.91
CA ASP A 35 18.17 -3.19 -3.80
C ASP A 35 18.81 -3.33 -2.42
N PRO A 36 20.07 -3.82 -2.34
CA PRO A 36 20.70 -4.07 -1.03
C PRO A 36 20.92 -2.78 -0.23
N GLU A 37 21.15 -1.66 -0.88
CA GLU A 37 21.33 -0.40 -0.16
C GLU A 37 20.02 0.02 0.50
N ALA A 38 18.91 -0.13 -0.19
CA ALA A 38 17.61 0.19 0.40
C ALA A 38 17.29 -0.75 1.55
N LEU A 39 17.51 -2.05 1.36
CA LEU A 39 17.21 -3.04 2.40
C LEU A 39 18.08 -2.81 3.64
N ALA A 40 19.32 -2.35 3.47
CA ALA A 40 20.21 -2.12 4.60
C ALA A 40 19.76 -0.95 5.48
N GLN A 41 18.90 -0.09 4.96
CA GLN A 41 18.42 1.07 5.71
C GLN A 41 17.12 0.79 6.44
N MET A 42 16.60 -0.42 6.32
CA MET A 42 15.31 -0.77 6.91
C MET A 42 15.48 -1.92 7.88
N ARG A 43 14.63 -1.96 8.88
CA ARG A 43 14.55 -3.09 9.78
C ARG A 43 13.26 -3.82 9.47
N ILE A 44 13.37 -5.04 8.95
CA ILE A 44 12.21 -5.83 8.50
C ILE A 44 12.13 -7.06 9.38
N PRO A 45 11.22 -7.07 10.37
CA PRO A 45 11.07 -8.23 11.25
C PRO A 45 10.55 -9.45 10.50
N ASP A 46 10.72 -10.61 11.11
CA ASP A 46 10.17 -11.84 10.55
C ASP A 46 8.68 -11.68 10.34
N GLY A 47 8.20 -12.17 9.21
CA GLY A 47 6.78 -12.09 8.87
C GLY A 47 6.39 -10.82 8.14
N GLU A 48 7.32 -9.87 7.97
CA GLU A 48 7.05 -8.64 7.23
C GLU A 48 7.88 -8.57 5.97
N THR A 49 7.44 -7.77 5.04
CA THR A 49 8.19 -7.49 3.83
C THR A 49 7.88 -6.07 3.36
N VAL A 50 8.62 -5.61 2.39
CA VAL A 50 8.40 -4.28 1.81
C VAL A 50 8.25 -4.40 0.32
N VAL A 51 7.45 -3.49 -0.24
CA VAL A 51 7.30 -3.36 -1.69
C VAL A 51 7.49 -1.91 -2.05
N GLU A 52 7.87 -1.68 -3.29
CA GLU A 52 8.01 -0.33 -3.83
C GLU A 52 6.86 -0.07 -4.78
N VAL A 53 6.24 1.11 -4.65
CA VAL A 53 5.15 1.50 -5.55
C VAL A 53 5.39 2.94 -6.00
N PRO A 54 4.88 3.33 -7.17
CA PRO A 54 4.99 4.73 -7.59
C PRO A 54 4.18 5.62 -6.67
N ARG A 55 4.67 6.84 -6.45
CA ARG A 55 4.00 7.80 -5.58
C ARG A 55 2.55 8.01 -6.00
N ARG A 56 2.28 8.03 -7.30
CA ARG A 56 0.93 8.32 -7.81
C ARG A 56 -0.09 7.25 -7.46
N LEU A 57 0.35 6.06 -7.01
CA LEU A 57 -0.60 5.05 -6.56
C LEU A 57 -1.36 5.51 -5.31
N MET A 58 -0.74 6.37 -4.52
CA MET A 58 -1.33 6.82 -3.26
C MET A 58 -2.57 7.68 -3.46
N LYS A 59 -2.81 8.20 -4.66
CA LYS A 59 -4.02 8.99 -4.93
C LYS A 59 -5.30 8.15 -4.79
N TYR A 60 -5.18 6.84 -4.80
CA TYR A 60 -6.33 5.95 -4.69
C TYR A 60 -6.71 5.61 -3.24
N LEU A 61 -5.90 6.08 -2.26
CA LEU A 61 -6.28 5.92 -0.87
C LEU A 61 -7.55 6.74 -0.61
N PRO A 62 -8.56 6.14 0.05
CA PRO A 62 -9.76 6.91 0.36
C PRO A 62 -9.46 8.02 1.35
N PRO A 63 -10.22 9.11 1.34
CA PRO A 63 -10.04 10.15 2.35
C PRO A 63 -10.32 9.57 3.72
N GLU A 64 -9.58 10.08 4.71
CA GLU A 64 -9.79 9.64 6.08
C GLU A 64 -11.14 10.15 6.56
N GLU A 65 -11.88 9.25 7.15
CA GLU A 65 -13.16 9.64 7.70
C GLU A 65 -12.92 10.51 8.88
N GLN A 66 -13.37 11.26 9.02
CA GLN A 66 -13.04 12.00 10.05
C GLN A 66 -13.28 11.54 11.32
N GLN A 67 -12.62 10.94 11.22
CA GLN A 67 -12.39 10.45 11.66
C GLN A 67 -12.80 10.83 12.51
N HIS A 68 -13.11 10.63 12.13
CA HIS A 68 -13.50 10.88 12.48
C HIS A 68 -13.68 11.29 13.16
N GLY A 69 -13.78 11.34 13.45
CA GLY A 69 -13.89 11.91 13.78
C GLY A 69 -13.73 12.24 14.59
N GLU A 70 -13.64 12.04 14.55
CA GLU A 70 -13.43 12.54 14.96
C GLU A 70 -13.13 13.07 15.38
N GLY A 71 -13.21 13.05 15.72
CA GLY A 71 -12.88 13.65 15.74
C GLY A 71 -12.60 14.02 16.20
N HIS A 72 -12.56 13.93 16.06
CA HIS A 72 -12.32 14.34 16.03
C HIS A 72 -12.29 14.64 16.19
N SER A 73 -12.45 14.40 16.29
CA SER A 73 -12.32 14.71 16.01
C SER A 73 -12.10 14.86 16.12
#